data_97dbe3b6f93f7464dd95e3e5bf008f87
#
_entry.id   97dbe3b6f93f7464dd95e3e5bf008f87
#
_cell.length_a   1.000
_cell.length_b   1.000
_cell.length_c   1.000
_cell.angle_alpha   90.00
_cell.angle_beta   90.00
_cell.angle_gamma   90.00
#
_symmetry.space_group_name_H-M   'P 1'
#
loop_
_entity.id
_entity.type
_entity.pdbx_description
1 polymer ?
#
loop_
_entity_poly.entity_id
_entity_poly.type
_entity_poly.pdbx_seq_one_letter_code
_entity_poly.pdbx_strand_id
1 'polypeptide(L)'
;VTSIVVRAVIVAIAACAAAGCVAAQPQPRPWAADPDLGAIDGVVASPATAQLAGAFLRSQDPSAGLAAPPVRRTDVPVVVYATDPRFATAAGAPLSAAGVPAYLAVPVRVGHRSGSDTLQLAPDAPYSPRAVATGTEEAEMARSLTPDSRLLLDYPSHTWFRWTQTRVTALRSGTDTTLPGRDFDAGQFRQWLRTR
;
A
#
# COMPACT_ATOMS: atom_id res chain seq x y z
N VAL A 1 28.86 61.97 -57.22
CA VAL A 1 27.68 61.17 -56.88
C VAL A 1 28.16 60.04 -55.99
N THR A 2 27.96 60.14 -54.66
CA THR A 2 28.50 59.21 -53.68
C THR A 2 27.31 58.41 -53.06
N SER A 3 27.25 57.11 -53.36
CA SER A 3 26.22 56.23 -52.79
C SER A 3 26.65 55.70 -51.41
N ILE A 4 25.88 56.01 -50.40
CA ILE A 4 26.03 55.50 -49.02
C ILE A 4 25.25 54.18 -48.93
N VAL A 5 26.00 53.09 -48.71
CA VAL A 5 25.41 51.77 -48.39
C VAL A 5 25.23 51.65 -46.88
N VAL A 6 24.02 51.68 -46.42
CA VAL A 6 23.67 51.40 -45.01
C VAL A 6 23.61 49.89 -44.82
N ARG A 7 24.53 49.32 -44.02
CA ARG A 7 24.45 47.94 -43.57
C ARG A 7 23.61 47.83 -42.29
N ALA A 8 22.44 47.23 -42.42
CA ALA A 8 21.60 46.87 -41.26
C ALA A 8 22.20 45.61 -40.59
N VAL A 9 22.61 45.72 -39.34
CA VAL A 9 23.03 44.60 -38.50
C VAL A 9 21.77 44.08 -37.79
N ILE A 10 21.33 42.89 -38.15
CA ILE A 10 20.25 42.18 -37.45
C ILE A 10 20.90 41.43 -36.31
N VAL A 11 20.64 41.86 -35.05
CA VAL A 11 21.01 41.14 -33.86
C VAL A 11 19.88 40.15 -33.57
N ALA A 12 20.10 38.86 -33.83
CA ALA A 12 19.18 37.78 -33.42
C ALA A 12 19.40 37.47 -31.94
N ILE A 13 18.44 37.86 -31.10
CA ILE A 13 18.40 37.46 -29.68
C ILE A 13 17.84 36.05 -29.63
N ALA A 14 18.72 35.07 -29.41
CA ALA A 14 18.31 33.68 -29.09
C ALA A 14 17.78 33.63 -27.67
N ALA A 15 16.46 33.62 -27.50
CA ALA A 15 15.81 33.33 -26.23
C ALA A 15 15.93 31.81 -25.95
N CYS A 16 16.91 31.41 -25.13
CA CYS A 16 16.95 30.06 -24.55
C CYS A 16 15.78 29.91 -23.60
N ALA A 17 14.70 29.27 -24.05
CA ALA A 17 13.65 28.76 -23.20
C ALA A 17 14.22 27.64 -22.35
N ALA A 18 14.61 27.93 -21.12
CA ALA A 18 14.87 26.92 -20.09
C ALA A 18 13.55 26.20 -19.78
N ALA A 19 13.29 25.11 -20.49
CA ALA A 19 12.25 24.16 -20.13
C ALA A 19 12.67 23.50 -18.81
N GLY A 20 12.33 24.12 -17.69
CA GLY A 20 12.47 23.53 -16.38
C GLY A 20 11.63 22.25 -16.35
N CYS A 21 12.26 21.10 -16.21
CA CYS A 21 11.59 19.86 -15.86
C CYS A 21 10.93 20.06 -14.50
N VAL A 22 9.68 20.53 -14.48
CA VAL A 22 8.84 20.48 -13.30
C VAL A 22 8.63 18.99 -13.04
N ALA A 23 9.34 18.45 -12.03
CA ALA A 23 9.09 17.10 -11.57
C ALA A 23 7.59 16.98 -11.29
N ALA A 24 6.90 16.10 -12.00
CA ALA A 24 5.47 15.90 -11.83
C ALA A 24 5.22 15.58 -10.36
N GLN A 25 4.50 16.45 -9.67
CA GLN A 25 4.13 16.19 -8.26
C GLN A 25 3.29 14.92 -8.23
N PRO A 26 3.53 14.01 -7.26
CA PRO A 26 2.69 12.84 -7.09
C PRO A 26 1.25 13.29 -6.93
N GLN A 27 0.42 12.94 -7.90
CA GLN A 27 -1.03 13.21 -7.80
C GLN A 27 -1.58 12.37 -6.64
N PRO A 28 -2.48 12.95 -5.82
CA PRO A 28 -3.21 12.18 -4.83
C PRO A 28 -3.93 11.02 -5.55
N ARG A 29 -3.56 9.78 -5.21
CA ARG A 29 -4.28 8.63 -5.75
C ARG A 29 -5.60 8.51 -5.02
N PRO A 30 -6.71 8.28 -5.74
CA PRO A 30 -7.95 7.95 -5.07
C PRO A 30 -7.73 6.69 -4.23
N TRP A 31 -8.34 6.64 -3.05
CA TRP A 31 -8.31 5.43 -2.24
C TRP A 31 -8.98 4.30 -3.02
N ALA A 32 -8.50 3.07 -2.85
CA ALA A 32 -9.12 1.92 -3.50
C ALA A 32 -10.62 1.91 -3.18
N ALA A 33 -11.44 1.54 -4.16
CA ALA A 33 -12.86 1.32 -3.95
C ALA A 33 -13.05 0.22 -2.90
N ASP A 34 -14.21 0.22 -2.23
CA ASP A 34 -14.56 -0.85 -1.32
C ASP A 34 -14.55 -2.20 -2.08
N PRO A 35 -13.94 -3.24 -1.50
CA PRO A 35 -13.79 -4.52 -2.17
C PRO A 35 -15.15 -5.19 -2.44
N ASP A 36 -15.31 -5.81 -3.62
CA ASP A 36 -16.48 -6.64 -3.94
C ASP A 36 -16.42 -7.97 -3.15
N LEU A 37 -17.24 -8.05 -2.09
CA LEU A 37 -17.27 -9.21 -1.22
C LEU A 37 -17.70 -10.49 -1.95
N GLY A 38 -18.60 -10.41 -2.94
CA GLY A 38 -19.02 -11.56 -3.73
C GLY A 38 -17.90 -12.13 -4.60
N ALA A 39 -17.15 -11.25 -5.27
CA ALA A 39 -15.97 -11.65 -6.04
C ALA A 39 -14.88 -12.23 -5.13
N ILE A 40 -14.66 -11.66 -3.95
CA ILE A 40 -13.69 -12.17 -2.96
C ILE A 40 -14.09 -13.56 -2.48
N ASP A 41 -15.36 -13.80 -2.13
CA ASP A 41 -15.83 -15.11 -1.69
C ASP A 41 -15.65 -16.16 -2.78
N GLY A 42 -15.84 -15.80 -4.06
CA GLY A 42 -15.53 -16.65 -5.20
C GLY A 42 -14.04 -17.02 -5.27
N VAL A 43 -13.15 -16.06 -5.02
CA VAL A 43 -11.69 -16.30 -4.99
C VAL A 43 -11.31 -17.16 -3.78
N VAL A 44 -11.85 -16.89 -2.60
CA VAL A 44 -11.62 -17.69 -1.38
C VAL A 44 -11.99 -19.16 -1.59
N ALA A 45 -13.10 -19.44 -2.31
CA ALA A 45 -13.55 -20.80 -2.63
C ALA A 45 -12.82 -21.43 -3.83
N SER A 46 -11.90 -20.72 -4.48
CA SER A 46 -11.26 -21.18 -5.72
C SER A 46 -10.25 -22.30 -5.49
N PRO A 47 -10.01 -23.15 -6.51
CA PRO A 47 -8.94 -24.14 -6.47
C PRO A 47 -7.54 -23.56 -6.25
N ALA A 48 -7.26 -22.36 -6.77
CA ALA A 48 -6.00 -21.68 -6.60
C ALA A 48 -5.76 -21.33 -5.12
N THR A 49 -6.79 -20.83 -4.41
CA THR A 49 -6.72 -20.56 -2.98
C THR A 49 -6.54 -21.86 -2.18
N ALA A 50 -7.25 -22.93 -2.54
CA ALA A 50 -7.10 -24.23 -1.88
C ALA A 50 -5.68 -24.81 -2.04
N GLN A 51 -5.05 -24.65 -3.21
CA GLN A 51 -3.65 -25.05 -3.45
C GLN A 51 -2.67 -24.25 -2.60
N LEU A 52 -2.83 -22.93 -2.52
CA LEU A 52 -2.03 -22.05 -1.65
C LEU A 52 -2.17 -22.45 -0.18
N ALA A 53 -3.39 -22.66 0.28
CA ALA A 53 -3.68 -23.10 1.64
C ALA A 53 -3.08 -24.47 1.96
N GLY A 54 -3.09 -25.41 1.01
CA GLY A 54 -2.41 -26.70 1.14
C GLY A 54 -0.89 -26.55 1.25
N ALA A 55 -0.28 -25.69 0.43
CA ALA A 55 1.15 -25.38 0.53
C ALA A 55 1.51 -24.73 1.88
N PHE A 56 0.68 -23.81 2.34
CA PHE A 56 0.80 -23.18 3.66
C PHE A 56 0.76 -24.20 4.79
N LEU A 57 -0.23 -25.12 4.79
CA LEU A 57 -0.30 -26.15 5.85
C LEU A 57 0.95 -27.02 5.87
N ARG A 58 1.44 -27.47 4.72
CA ARG A 58 2.67 -28.27 4.62
C ARG A 58 3.92 -27.53 5.08
N SER A 59 3.97 -26.20 4.93
CA SER A 59 5.09 -25.40 5.47
C SER A 59 5.08 -25.33 7.00
N GLN A 60 3.91 -25.48 7.62
CA GLN A 60 3.75 -25.50 9.08
C GLN A 60 3.92 -26.92 9.65
N ASP A 61 3.42 -27.92 8.91
CA ASP A 61 3.50 -29.34 9.28
C ASP A 61 3.75 -30.17 8.00
N PRO A 62 4.98 -30.67 7.78
CA PRO A 62 5.30 -31.52 6.63
C PRO A 62 4.50 -32.83 6.56
N SER A 63 3.90 -33.28 7.66
CA SER A 63 3.02 -34.45 7.69
C SER A 63 1.58 -34.14 7.24
N ALA A 64 1.22 -32.87 7.02
CA ALA A 64 -0.09 -32.49 6.52
C ALA A 64 -0.33 -33.15 5.14
N GLY A 65 -1.50 -33.77 5.00
CA GLY A 65 -1.87 -34.51 3.80
C GLY A 65 -1.88 -33.63 2.54
N LEU A 66 -1.84 -34.27 1.38
CA LEU A 66 -1.84 -33.59 0.06
C LEU A 66 -3.22 -33.02 -0.33
N ALA A 67 -4.28 -33.35 0.41
CA ALA A 67 -5.63 -32.88 0.10
C ALA A 67 -5.71 -31.35 0.24
N ALA A 68 -6.33 -30.71 -0.75
CA ALA A 68 -6.60 -29.26 -0.71
C ALA A 68 -7.60 -28.96 0.43
N PRO A 69 -7.24 -28.16 1.44
CA PRO A 69 -8.12 -27.89 2.55
C PRO A 69 -9.23 -26.92 2.13
N PRO A 70 -10.43 -27.00 2.75
CA PRO A 70 -11.44 -25.96 2.59
C PRO A 70 -10.93 -24.66 3.21
N VAL A 71 -11.19 -23.54 2.52
CA VAL A 71 -10.87 -22.18 3.00
C VAL A 71 -12.19 -21.41 3.11
N ARG A 72 -12.39 -20.71 4.22
CA ARG A 72 -13.60 -19.92 4.45
C ARG A 72 -13.23 -18.56 5.04
N ARG A 73 -13.79 -17.50 4.49
CA ARG A 73 -13.67 -16.16 5.09
C ARG A 73 -14.36 -16.12 6.44
N THR A 74 -13.71 -15.47 7.41
CA THR A 74 -14.20 -15.37 8.80
C THR A 74 -14.55 -13.95 9.22
N ASP A 75 -14.07 -12.92 8.52
CA ASP A 75 -14.29 -11.52 8.86
C ASP A 75 -14.25 -10.63 7.60
N VAL A 76 -14.41 -9.32 7.78
CA VAL A 76 -14.40 -8.32 6.72
C VAL A 76 -12.97 -8.18 6.16
N PRO A 77 -12.79 -8.21 4.81
CA PRO A 77 -11.52 -7.94 4.19
C PRO A 77 -11.03 -6.50 4.40
N VAL A 78 -9.72 -6.32 4.46
CA VAL A 78 -9.10 -5.00 4.66
C VAL A 78 -8.08 -4.72 3.55
N VAL A 79 -8.20 -3.58 2.87
CA VAL A 79 -7.16 -3.13 1.96
C VAL A 79 -5.97 -2.61 2.77
N VAL A 80 -4.83 -3.24 2.60
CA VAL A 80 -3.55 -2.80 3.17
C VAL A 80 -2.81 -1.96 2.14
N TYR A 81 -2.41 -0.76 2.55
CA TYR A 81 -1.55 0.12 1.77
C TYR A 81 -0.11 -0.03 2.26
N ALA A 82 0.85 0.01 1.35
CA ALA A 82 2.27 0.14 1.68
C ALA A 82 2.70 1.60 1.60
N THR A 83 3.65 2.02 2.43
CA THR A 83 4.29 3.33 2.29
C THR A 83 4.90 3.49 0.89
N ASP A 84 4.62 4.62 0.21
CA ASP A 84 5.25 4.93 -1.08
C ASP A 84 6.63 5.55 -0.81
N PRO A 85 7.74 4.90 -1.19
CA PRO A 85 9.09 5.42 -0.94
C PRO A 85 9.31 6.77 -1.61
N ARG A 86 8.60 7.09 -2.70
CA ARG A 86 8.68 8.38 -3.38
C ARG A 86 8.13 9.52 -2.52
N PHE A 87 7.19 9.24 -1.61
CA PHE A 87 6.66 10.24 -0.69
C PHE A 87 7.75 10.83 0.22
N ALA A 88 8.73 10.03 0.63
CA ALA A 88 9.83 10.47 1.49
C ALA A 88 10.65 11.61 0.86
N THR A 89 10.77 11.64 -0.47
CA THR A 89 11.57 12.63 -1.22
C THR A 89 10.73 13.71 -1.90
N ALA A 90 9.41 13.53 -2.02
CA ALA A 90 8.50 14.47 -2.69
C ALA A 90 8.17 15.66 -1.79
N ALA A 91 8.92 16.76 -1.93
CA ALA A 91 8.61 18.00 -1.21
C ALA A 91 7.19 18.49 -1.59
N GLY A 92 6.41 18.88 -0.56
CA GLY A 92 5.05 19.40 -0.77
C GLY A 92 3.97 18.36 -1.13
N ALA A 93 4.31 17.08 -1.30
CA ALA A 93 3.29 16.06 -1.58
C ALA A 93 2.26 15.98 -0.44
N PRO A 94 0.96 15.90 -0.75
CA PRO A 94 -0.07 15.76 0.26
C PRO A 94 0.02 14.39 0.93
N LEU A 95 -0.41 14.31 2.19
CA LEU A 95 -0.34 13.06 2.95
C LEU A 95 -1.15 11.92 2.31
N SER A 96 -2.18 12.23 1.53
CA SER A 96 -2.94 11.28 0.73
C SER A 96 -2.11 10.52 -0.33
N ALA A 97 -0.89 10.99 -0.63
CA ALA A 97 0.05 10.30 -1.53
C ALA A 97 1.06 9.41 -0.78
N ALA A 98 0.96 9.28 0.55
CA ALA A 98 1.93 8.57 1.36
C ALA A 98 1.92 7.04 1.18
N GLY A 99 0.86 6.48 0.59
CA GLY A 99 0.71 5.04 0.43
C GLY A 99 0.17 4.63 -0.93
N VAL A 100 0.41 3.37 -1.27
CA VAL A 100 -0.13 2.70 -2.47
C VAL A 100 -0.81 1.39 -2.05
N PRO A 101 -1.91 0.95 -2.70
CA PRO A 101 -2.51 -0.34 -2.42
C PRO A 101 -1.48 -1.46 -2.59
N ALA A 102 -1.30 -2.28 -1.57
CA ALA A 102 -0.34 -3.39 -1.58
C ALA A 102 -1.03 -4.74 -1.76
N TYR A 103 -2.00 -5.02 -0.92
CA TYR A 103 -2.79 -6.25 -0.97
C TYR A 103 -4.12 -6.09 -0.23
N LEU A 104 -5.02 -7.02 -0.50
CA LEU A 104 -6.25 -7.18 0.27
C LEU A 104 -6.03 -8.31 1.27
N ALA A 105 -6.12 -8.01 2.55
CA ALA A 105 -6.04 -8.97 3.64
C ALA A 105 -7.44 -9.54 3.92
N VAL A 106 -7.61 -10.84 3.75
CA VAL A 106 -8.87 -11.55 3.98
C VAL A 106 -8.68 -12.51 5.14
N PRO A 107 -9.31 -12.25 6.31
CA PRO A 107 -9.27 -13.20 7.41
C PRO A 107 -9.98 -14.50 7.02
N VAL A 108 -9.28 -15.64 7.15
CA VAL A 108 -9.79 -16.94 6.73
C VAL A 108 -9.54 -18.02 7.78
N ARG A 109 -10.35 -19.07 7.72
CA ARG A 109 -10.05 -20.35 8.37
C ARG A 109 -9.62 -21.35 7.33
N VAL A 110 -8.47 -21.99 7.55
CA VAL A 110 -7.90 -22.99 6.65
C VAL A 110 -8.09 -24.38 7.26
N GLY A 111 -8.89 -25.22 6.60
CA GLY A 111 -9.16 -26.59 7.06
C GLY A 111 -9.80 -26.61 8.46
N HIS A 112 -9.23 -27.46 9.32
CA HIS A 112 -9.70 -27.66 10.71
C HIS A 112 -8.87 -26.90 11.75
N ARG A 113 -8.02 -25.94 11.34
CA ARG A 113 -7.22 -25.14 12.27
C ARG A 113 -8.14 -24.37 13.22
N SER A 114 -7.74 -24.31 14.50
CA SER A 114 -8.49 -23.57 15.54
C SER A 114 -8.34 -22.07 15.43
N GLY A 115 -7.25 -21.56 14.81
CA GLY A 115 -6.98 -20.15 14.60
C GLY A 115 -7.52 -19.63 13.27
N SER A 116 -7.52 -18.31 13.13
CA SER A 116 -7.70 -17.63 11.85
C SER A 116 -6.33 -17.27 11.27
N ASP A 117 -6.25 -17.34 9.95
CA ASP A 117 -5.08 -16.98 9.15
C ASP A 117 -5.48 -15.84 8.21
N THR A 118 -4.52 -15.19 7.56
CA THR A 118 -4.78 -14.14 6.56
C THR A 118 -4.46 -14.66 5.16
N LEU A 119 -5.46 -14.69 4.28
CA LEU A 119 -5.27 -14.85 2.84
C LEU A 119 -4.99 -13.48 2.24
N GLN A 120 -3.84 -13.33 1.59
CA GLN A 120 -3.47 -12.10 0.88
C GLN A 120 -3.86 -12.22 -0.59
N LEU A 121 -4.67 -11.29 -1.07
CA LEU A 121 -5.10 -11.18 -2.45
C LEU A 121 -4.48 -9.94 -3.12
N ALA A 122 -4.47 -9.91 -4.46
CA ALA A 122 -4.22 -8.66 -5.18
C ALA A 122 -5.23 -7.59 -4.71
N PRO A 123 -4.82 -6.31 -4.60
CA PRO A 123 -5.70 -5.27 -4.05
C PRO A 123 -6.87 -4.91 -4.99
N ASP A 124 -6.74 -5.23 -6.27
CA ASP A 124 -7.69 -4.93 -7.32
C ASP A 124 -8.27 -6.22 -7.92
N ALA A 125 -9.48 -6.13 -8.49
CA ALA A 125 -10.09 -7.23 -9.24
C ALA A 125 -9.15 -7.72 -10.37
N PRO A 126 -9.05 -9.04 -10.57
CA PRO A 126 -9.89 -10.12 -10.06
C PRO A 126 -9.44 -10.68 -8.69
N TYR A 127 -8.74 -9.94 -7.86
CA TYR A 127 -8.30 -10.32 -6.50
C TYR A 127 -7.48 -11.62 -6.46
N SER A 128 -6.54 -11.80 -7.37
CA SER A 128 -5.75 -13.03 -7.46
C SER A 128 -5.09 -13.40 -6.14
N PRO A 129 -5.16 -14.66 -5.68
CA PRO A 129 -4.55 -15.10 -4.43
C PRO A 129 -3.02 -15.05 -4.54
N ARG A 130 -2.35 -14.57 -3.47
CA ARG A 130 -0.89 -14.37 -3.45
C ARG A 130 -0.20 -15.20 -2.38
N ALA A 131 -0.73 -15.19 -1.15
CA ALA A 131 -0.12 -15.89 -0.02
C ALA A 131 -1.16 -16.20 1.06
N VAL A 132 -0.81 -17.13 1.96
CA VAL A 132 -1.49 -17.32 3.25
C VAL A 132 -0.45 -17.08 4.34
N ALA A 133 -0.79 -16.23 5.30
CA ALA A 133 0.02 -15.92 6.47
C ALA A 133 -0.69 -16.37 7.75
N THR A 134 0.09 -16.78 8.73
CA THR A 134 -0.43 -17.15 10.06
C THR A 134 -0.90 -15.90 10.80
N GLY A 135 -2.09 -15.99 11.42
CA GLY A 135 -2.66 -14.93 12.25
C GLY A 135 -3.47 -13.91 11.48
N THR A 136 -3.96 -12.92 12.21
CA THR A 136 -4.92 -11.90 11.73
C THR A 136 -4.48 -10.49 12.12
N GLU A 137 -3.19 -10.21 12.06
CA GLU A 137 -2.61 -8.92 12.48
C GLU A 137 -3.28 -7.74 11.77
N GLU A 138 -3.52 -7.85 10.46
CA GLU A 138 -4.20 -6.82 9.67
C GLU A 138 -5.62 -6.55 10.16
N ALA A 139 -6.37 -7.60 10.47
CA ALA A 139 -7.73 -7.47 11.00
C ALA A 139 -7.73 -6.86 12.42
N GLU A 140 -6.73 -7.17 13.25
CA GLU A 140 -6.56 -6.56 14.57
C GLU A 140 -6.29 -5.05 14.45
N MET A 141 -5.34 -4.66 13.57
CA MET A 141 -5.04 -3.25 13.33
C MET A 141 -6.24 -2.51 12.73
N ALA A 142 -6.99 -3.16 11.84
CA ALA A 142 -8.17 -2.58 11.21
C ALA A 142 -9.29 -2.22 12.19
N ARG A 143 -9.37 -2.85 13.36
CA ARG A 143 -10.37 -2.50 14.40
C ARG A 143 -10.22 -1.07 14.95
N SER A 144 -9.04 -0.48 14.79
CA SER A 144 -8.77 0.91 15.19
C SER A 144 -9.01 1.92 14.08
N LEU A 145 -9.43 1.47 12.88
CA LEU A 145 -9.73 2.37 11.76
C LEU A 145 -11.06 3.09 11.96
N THR A 146 -11.12 4.31 11.41
CA THR A 146 -12.34 5.09 11.25
C THR A 146 -12.80 5.03 9.78
N PRO A 147 -14.05 5.36 9.44
CA PRO A 147 -14.54 5.30 8.05
C PRO A 147 -13.69 6.08 7.04
N ASP A 148 -13.06 7.17 7.47
CA ASP A 148 -12.19 8.05 6.68
C ASP A 148 -10.71 7.66 6.74
N SER A 149 -10.37 6.55 7.38
CA SER A 149 -8.99 6.08 7.53
C SER A 149 -8.72 4.78 6.78
N ARG A 150 -7.46 4.51 6.53
CA ARG A 150 -6.95 3.30 5.87
C ARG A 150 -5.80 2.71 6.67
N LEU A 151 -5.58 1.42 6.50
CA LEU A 151 -4.47 0.71 7.09
C LEU A 151 -3.22 0.87 6.23
N LEU A 152 -2.17 1.46 6.78
CA LEU A 152 -0.89 1.68 6.10
C LEU A 152 0.20 0.89 6.82
N LEU A 153 1.00 0.16 6.05
CA LEU A 153 2.14 -0.62 6.53
C LEU A 153 3.45 -0.05 5.97
N ASP A 154 4.38 0.21 6.85
CA ASP A 154 5.78 0.38 6.48
C ASP A 154 6.53 -0.93 6.64
N TYR A 155 6.83 -1.59 5.51
CA TYR A 155 7.49 -2.90 5.53
C TYR A 155 8.87 -2.89 6.20
N PRO A 156 9.77 -1.91 5.93
CA PRO A 156 11.11 -1.93 6.51
C PRO A 156 11.13 -1.91 8.04
N SER A 157 10.22 -1.15 8.67
CA SER A 157 10.13 -1.06 10.13
C SER A 157 9.05 -1.97 10.72
N HIS A 158 8.31 -2.68 9.88
CA HIS A 158 7.11 -3.44 10.26
C HIS A 158 6.18 -2.62 11.16
N THR A 159 5.91 -1.37 10.73
CA THR A 159 5.08 -0.44 11.49
C THR A 159 3.72 -0.24 10.83
N TRP A 160 2.68 -0.46 11.60
CA TRP A 160 1.28 -0.27 11.20
C TRP A 160 0.81 1.11 11.58
N PHE A 161 0.08 1.75 10.67
CA PHE A 161 -0.48 3.07 10.86
C PHE A 161 -1.96 3.12 10.49
N ARG A 162 -2.73 3.92 11.24
CA ARG A 162 -3.98 4.48 10.78
C ARG A 162 -3.67 5.73 9.96
N TRP A 163 -4.09 5.76 8.72
CA TRP A 163 -3.80 6.80 7.76
C TRP A 163 -5.06 7.47 7.26
N THR A 164 -5.15 8.80 7.43
CA THR A 164 -6.16 9.68 6.84
C THR A 164 -5.52 10.61 5.81
N GLN A 165 -6.31 11.45 5.16
CA GLN A 165 -5.78 12.45 4.22
C GLN A 165 -4.89 13.51 4.88
N THR A 166 -5.03 13.72 6.19
CA THR A 166 -4.35 14.78 6.93
C THR A 166 -3.43 14.30 8.05
N ARG A 167 -3.51 13.03 8.44
CA ARG A 167 -2.79 12.49 9.60
C ARG A 167 -2.42 11.02 9.41
N VAL A 168 -1.26 10.66 9.92
CA VAL A 168 -0.83 9.27 10.09
C VAL A 168 -0.61 9.03 11.57
N THR A 169 -1.26 8.02 12.16
CA THR A 169 -1.10 7.64 13.57
C THR A 169 -0.48 6.25 13.64
N ALA A 170 0.64 6.08 14.33
CA ALA A 170 1.24 4.78 14.54
C ALA A 170 0.36 3.92 15.46
N LEU A 171 0.03 2.71 15.03
CA LEU A 171 -0.77 1.73 15.77
C LEU A 171 0.13 0.72 16.49
N ARG A 172 1.09 0.17 15.77
CA ARG A 172 2.04 -0.84 16.27
C ARG A 172 3.34 -0.74 15.48
N SER A 173 4.47 -0.96 16.13
CA SER A 173 5.77 -1.01 15.48
C SER A 173 6.52 -2.27 15.88
N GLY A 174 7.17 -2.92 14.92
CA GLY A 174 8.04 -4.07 15.15
C GLY A 174 9.45 -3.68 15.62
N THR A 175 9.85 -2.42 15.39
CA THR A 175 11.23 -1.96 15.68
C THR A 175 11.31 -0.91 16.78
N ASP A 176 10.26 -0.12 17.00
CA ASP A 176 10.25 0.99 17.98
C ASP A 176 8.99 0.94 18.84
N THR A 177 9.12 0.48 20.07
CA THR A 177 8.02 0.35 21.03
C THR A 177 7.48 1.69 21.55
N THR A 178 8.17 2.80 21.29
CA THR A 178 7.73 4.15 21.70
C THR A 178 6.87 4.85 20.66
N LEU A 179 6.79 4.28 19.46
CA LEU A 179 6.06 4.85 18.33
C LEU A 179 4.53 4.76 18.44
N PRO A 180 3.92 3.68 18.96
CA PRO A 180 2.47 3.55 19.02
C PRO A 180 1.79 4.74 19.70
N GLY A 181 0.73 5.26 19.07
CA GLY A 181 0.01 6.46 19.50
C GLY A 181 0.59 7.78 18.98
N ARG A 182 1.76 7.77 18.37
CA ARG A 182 2.36 8.98 17.79
C ARG A 182 1.63 9.38 16.50
N ASP A 183 1.31 10.67 16.43
CA ASP A 183 0.71 11.31 15.25
C ASP A 183 1.78 12.00 14.39
N PHE A 184 1.57 11.99 13.09
CA PHE A 184 2.42 12.66 12.11
C PHE A 184 1.56 13.47 11.13
N ASP A 185 1.96 14.70 10.87
CA ASP A 185 1.58 15.44 9.67
C ASP A 185 2.43 14.99 8.46
N ALA A 186 2.18 15.56 7.29
CA ALA A 186 2.90 15.19 6.06
C ALA A 186 4.42 15.44 6.14
N GLY A 187 4.84 16.51 6.80
CA GLY A 187 6.26 16.87 6.97
C GLY A 187 6.97 15.92 7.93
N GLN A 188 6.37 15.69 9.08
CA GLN A 188 6.85 14.79 10.10
C GLN A 188 6.92 13.33 9.61
N PHE A 189 5.90 12.87 8.84
CA PHE A 189 5.89 11.53 8.29
C PHE A 189 6.98 11.33 7.23
N ARG A 190 7.20 12.32 6.34
CA ARG A 190 8.34 12.29 5.41
C ARG A 190 9.67 12.22 6.14
N GLN A 191 9.83 13.01 7.20
CA GLN A 191 11.06 12.98 8.01
C GLN A 191 11.27 11.62 8.64
N TRP A 192 10.25 11.03 9.24
CA TRP A 192 10.31 9.71 9.83
C TRP A 192 10.69 8.63 8.78
N LEU A 193 10.06 8.65 7.59
CA LEU A 193 10.36 7.72 6.49
C LEU A 193 11.82 7.81 6.00
N ARG A 194 12.50 8.93 6.18
CA ARG A 194 13.91 9.09 5.80
C ARG A 194 14.90 8.61 6.85
N THR A 195 14.47 8.48 8.09
CA THR A 195 15.37 8.21 9.23
C THR A 195 15.20 6.84 9.85
N ARG A 196 14.18 6.06 9.43
CA ARG A 196 13.90 4.70 9.91
C ARG A 196 14.82 3.64 9.29
#